data_cca68111dfcffef71a2fb6bd6414acca
#
_entry.id   cca68111dfcffef71a2fb6bd6414acca
#
_cell.length_a   1.000
_cell.length_b   1.000
_cell.length_c   1.000
_cell.angle_alpha   90.00
_cell.angle_beta   90.00
_cell.angle_gamma   90.00
#
_symmetry.space_group_name_H-M   'P 1'
#
loop_
_entity.id
_entity.type
_entity.pdbx_description
1 polymer ?
#
loop_
_entity_poly.entity_id
_entity_poly.type
_entity_poly.pdbx_seq_one_letter_code
_entity_poly.pdbx_strand_id
1 'polypeptide(L)'
;MFRKVVISHPTGNANVRGAVDGFYKAGILHSFHTSIACFSGSLIYKLSIGPLSFVRKRTYSNFLNKFTKTYPVKEILRNLKKFNVTVDDVYHNLDNHVAKFVHRRKNQIAAVYAYDEGAYIQFKQAKKDGIMCFFDLPIIHWRTYQRLLEDERTKNPEWATALGTTFSDSKEKLERKDAELQLADYIFVASSFTKKSIEEDFPYNHAPISVIPYGFPKVYHNREYTPTDGRRLKFLFVGRLTQAKGLSYMFDALNGFENEIDLTLVGNDSYATICPALKEALKKYHHIPYLSHDKILEFMREFDVLIFPSLFEGFGLVITEAMSQGTPVLTTNRTCGNDFIKDGENGWIVDPANSEALRDKINNIIQNRSRLSSIGKKAMDTASKRPWSMYEYELSNAIKKIIENK
;
A
#
# COMPACT_ATOMS: atom_id res chain seq x y z
N MET A 1 -21.74 2.70 29.19
CA MET A 1 -20.50 3.30 28.63
C MET A 1 -20.30 2.68 27.28
N PHE A 2 -20.16 3.47 26.21
CA PHE A 2 -19.94 2.94 24.85
C PHE A 2 -18.60 2.20 24.80
N ARG A 3 -18.63 0.91 24.42
CA ARG A 3 -17.40 0.12 24.25
C ARG A 3 -16.65 0.57 23.00
N LYS A 4 -15.34 0.58 23.04
CA LYS A 4 -14.47 1.17 22.00
C LYS A 4 -13.59 0.14 21.32
N VAL A 5 -12.87 0.58 20.29
CA VAL A 5 -12.02 -0.26 19.43
C VAL A 5 -10.57 -0.17 19.87
N VAL A 6 -9.92 -1.32 20.00
CA VAL A 6 -8.45 -1.43 20.09
C VAL A 6 -7.92 -1.64 18.68
N ILE A 7 -6.93 -0.84 18.26
CA ILE A 7 -6.24 -1.00 16.98
C ILE A 7 -4.77 -1.31 17.21
N SER A 8 -4.21 -2.23 16.43
CA SER A 8 -2.82 -2.65 16.56
C SER A 8 -2.11 -2.80 15.21
N HIS A 9 -0.90 -2.23 15.12
CA HIS A 9 0.03 -2.45 14.00
C HIS A 9 1.45 -2.09 14.43
N PRO A 10 2.48 -2.91 14.11
CA PRO A 10 3.85 -2.66 14.58
C PRO A 10 4.51 -1.46 13.91
N THR A 11 4.03 -1.03 12.76
CA THR A 11 4.57 0.12 12.01
C THR A 11 3.51 1.20 11.80
N GLY A 12 3.91 2.38 11.36
CA GLY A 12 2.98 3.51 11.14
C GLY A 12 2.84 3.86 9.67
N ASN A 13 2.36 2.95 8.85
CA ASN A 13 2.04 3.20 7.46
C ASN A 13 0.90 4.22 7.32
N ALA A 14 0.75 4.83 6.15
CA ALA A 14 -0.24 5.89 5.93
C ALA A 14 -1.69 5.42 6.24
N ASN A 15 -2.04 4.19 5.83
CA ASN A 15 -3.33 3.58 6.12
C ASN A 15 -3.59 3.39 7.61
N VAL A 16 -2.58 2.92 8.37
CA VAL A 16 -2.68 2.76 9.82
C VAL A 16 -2.88 4.12 10.51
N ARG A 17 -2.14 5.15 10.07
CA ARG A 17 -2.29 6.53 10.60
C ARG A 17 -3.69 7.05 10.34
N GLY A 18 -4.19 6.91 9.10
CA GLY A 18 -5.54 7.30 8.74
C GLY A 18 -6.60 6.56 9.56
N ALA A 19 -6.46 5.24 9.75
CA ALA A 19 -7.39 4.47 10.58
C ALA A 19 -7.39 4.94 12.05
N VAL A 20 -6.20 5.13 12.65
CA VAL A 20 -6.09 5.60 14.05
C VAL A 20 -6.65 7.01 14.22
N ASP A 21 -6.33 7.92 13.30
CA ASP A 21 -6.85 9.30 13.31
C ASP A 21 -8.36 9.32 13.13
N GLY A 22 -8.90 8.50 12.21
CA GLY A 22 -10.34 8.34 12.00
C GLY A 22 -11.07 7.82 13.25
N PHE A 23 -10.55 6.77 13.89
CA PHE A 23 -11.14 6.21 15.12
C PHE A 23 -11.11 7.21 16.27
N TYR A 24 -10.03 8.00 16.39
CA TYR A 24 -9.95 9.07 17.37
C TYR A 24 -11.01 10.15 17.11
N LYS A 25 -11.07 10.69 15.89
CA LYS A 25 -12.04 11.73 15.49
C LYS A 25 -13.50 11.28 15.67
N ALA A 26 -13.78 10.01 15.37
CA ALA A 26 -15.11 9.40 15.57
C ALA A 26 -15.44 9.06 17.04
N GLY A 27 -14.48 9.23 17.97
CA GLY A 27 -14.66 8.94 19.40
C GLY A 27 -14.71 7.44 19.74
N ILE A 28 -14.40 6.55 18.79
CA ILE A 28 -14.43 5.09 18.96
C ILE A 28 -13.10 4.48 19.37
N LEU A 29 -11.99 5.22 19.34
CA LEU A 29 -10.67 4.72 19.72
C LEU A 29 -10.59 4.42 21.22
N HIS A 30 -10.32 3.17 21.61
CA HIS A 30 -9.92 2.82 22.97
C HIS A 30 -8.43 3.04 23.16
N SER A 31 -7.61 2.38 22.34
CA SER A 31 -6.15 2.50 22.35
C SER A 31 -5.54 2.03 21.05
N PHE A 32 -4.40 2.63 20.70
CA PHE A 32 -3.53 2.22 19.62
C PHE A 32 -2.29 1.52 20.17
N HIS A 33 -2.00 0.33 19.65
CA HIS A 33 -0.87 -0.50 20.06
C HIS A 33 0.14 -0.64 18.91
N THR A 34 1.39 -0.30 19.16
CA THR A 34 2.46 -0.32 18.15
C THR A 34 3.81 -0.72 18.76
N SER A 35 4.79 -1.04 17.93
CA SER A 35 6.14 -1.34 18.43
C SER A 35 6.80 -0.06 18.96
N ILE A 36 6.85 1.01 18.17
CA ILE A 36 7.47 2.29 18.52
C ILE A 36 6.54 3.42 18.10
N ALA A 37 6.35 4.38 19.00
CA ALA A 37 5.70 5.65 18.69
C ALA A 37 6.53 6.82 19.21
N CYS A 38 6.54 7.89 18.44
CA CYS A 38 7.19 9.14 18.77
C CYS A 38 6.17 10.28 18.62
N PHE A 39 6.31 11.32 19.43
CA PHE A 39 5.43 12.49 19.41
C PHE A 39 6.28 13.74 19.34
N SER A 40 5.89 14.70 18.49
CA SER A 40 6.64 15.95 18.32
C SER A 40 6.82 16.67 19.66
N GLY A 41 8.06 17.09 19.95
CA GLY A 41 8.40 17.75 21.21
C GLY A 41 8.67 16.82 22.40
N SER A 42 8.41 15.51 22.32
CA SER A 42 8.74 14.55 23.37
C SER A 42 10.25 14.36 23.53
N LEU A 43 10.68 13.90 24.72
CA LEU A 43 12.09 13.60 24.98
C LEU A 43 12.64 12.55 23.99
N ILE A 44 11.85 11.53 23.69
CA ILE A 44 12.19 10.48 22.70
C ILE A 44 12.43 11.12 21.32
N TYR A 45 11.58 12.07 20.89
CA TYR A 45 11.77 12.79 19.63
C TYR A 45 13.09 13.57 19.58
N LYS A 46 13.42 14.26 20.68
CA LYS A 46 14.67 15.04 20.79
C LYS A 46 15.91 14.16 20.77
N LEU A 47 15.86 13.00 21.41
CA LEU A 47 16.98 12.03 21.51
C LEU A 47 17.11 11.13 20.26
N SER A 48 16.13 11.14 19.36
CA SER A 48 16.13 10.30 18.14
C SER A 48 17.03 10.90 17.05
N ILE A 49 18.34 10.90 17.28
CA ILE A 49 19.40 11.40 16.38
C ILE A 49 20.33 10.24 16.02
N GLY A 50 21.03 10.34 14.89
CA GLY A 50 22.01 9.33 14.47
C GLY A 50 21.38 7.94 14.30
N PRO A 51 21.90 6.89 14.93
CA PRO A 51 21.39 5.50 14.80
C PRO A 51 19.92 5.33 15.19
N LEU A 52 19.39 6.23 16.04
CA LEU A 52 17.98 6.23 16.47
C LEU A 52 17.07 7.08 15.59
N SER A 53 17.56 7.66 14.51
CA SER A 53 16.77 8.50 13.59
C SER A 53 15.55 7.78 12.99
N PHE A 54 15.58 6.45 12.88
CA PHE A 54 14.44 5.65 12.44
C PHE A 54 13.19 5.82 13.32
N VAL A 55 13.37 6.19 14.61
CA VAL A 55 12.26 6.45 15.54
C VAL A 55 11.43 7.66 15.08
N ARG A 56 12.06 8.69 14.47
CA ARG A 56 11.33 9.85 13.93
C ARG A 56 10.38 9.51 12.81
N LYS A 57 10.66 8.44 12.04
CA LYS A 57 9.72 7.92 11.03
C LYS A 57 8.44 7.36 11.66
N ARG A 58 8.44 7.12 12.98
CA ARG A 58 7.30 6.66 13.79
C ARG A 58 6.63 7.80 14.56
N THR A 59 6.71 9.04 14.06
CA THR A 59 6.04 10.19 14.66
C THR A 59 4.54 10.17 14.35
N TYR A 60 3.72 10.31 15.37
CA TYR A 60 2.26 10.37 15.30
C TYR A 60 1.75 11.71 15.80
N SER A 61 0.47 12.01 15.54
CA SER A 61 -0.21 13.20 16.02
C SER A 61 -0.22 13.27 17.56
N ASN A 62 0.11 14.41 18.13
CA ASN A 62 0.29 14.57 19.59
C ASN A 62 -0.96 14.20 20.41
N PHE A 63 -2.16 14.37 19.85
CA PHE A 63 -3.42 14.00 20.53
C PHE A 63 -3.53 12.47 20.75
N LEU A 64 -2.81 11.66 20.00
CA LEU A 64 -2.78 10.19 20.15
C LEU A 64 -1.91 9.72 21.33
N ASN A 65 -1.10 10.59 21.93
CA ASN A 65 -0.14 10.20 22.96
C ASN A 65 -0.81 9.45 24.13
N LYS A 66 -1.95 9.94 24.60
CA LYS A 66 -2.72 9.31 25.70
C LYS A 66 -3.33 7.96 25.34
N PHE A 67 -3.54 7.71 24.05
CA PHE A 67 -4.17 6.51 23.54
C PHE A 67 -3.15 5.45 23.07
N THR A 68 -1.88 5.83 22.93
CA THR A 68 -0.85 4.96 22.35
C THR A 68 -0.13 4.15 23.41
N LYS A 69 0.05 2.85 23.14
CA LYS A 69 0.86 1.92 23.93
C LYS A 69 1.93 1.30 23.05
N THR A 70 3.16 1.29 23.54
CA THR A 70 4.33 0.83 22.77
C THR A 70 4.98 -0.40 23.36
N TYR A 71 5.54 -1.25 22.49
CA TYR A 71 6.26 -2.49 22.82
C TYR A 71 7.58 -2.55 22.03
N PRO A 72 8.57 -1.70 22.39
CA PRO A 72 9.70 -1.37 21.53
C PRO A 72 10.81 -2.42 21.49
N VAL A 73 10.88 -3.32 22.49
CA VAL A 73 12.06 -4.17 22.71
C VAL A 73 12.46 -4.97 21.47
N LYS A 74 11.55 -5.73 20.89
CA LYS A 74 11.84 -6.56 19.71
C LYS A 74 12.22 -5.71 18.48
N GLU A 75 11.56 -4.57 18.27
CA GLU A 75 11.88 -3.68 17.15
C GLU A 75 13.25 -3.00 17.32
N ILE A 76 13.62 -2.61 18.52
CA ILE A 76 14.96 -2.07 18.80
C ILE A 76 16.04 -3.14 18.56
N LEU A 77 15.84 -4.35 19.10
CA LEU A 77 16.79 -5.46 18.91
C LEU A 77 16.97 -5.80 17.41
N ARG A 78 15.87 -5.81 16.65
CA ARG A 78 15.90 -6.03 15.20
C ARG A 78 16.74 -4.97 14.47
N ASN A 79 16.54 -3.69 14.81
CA ASN A 79 17.28 -2.59 14.17
C ASN A 79 18.76 -2.54 14.56
N LEU A 80 19.13 -3.03 15.73
CA LEU A 80 20.53 -3.12 16.16
C LEU A 80 21.30 -4.21 15.41
N LYS A 81 20.63 -5.11 14.66
CA LYS A 81 21.25 -6.21 13.87
C LYS A 81 22.21 -7.13 14.66
N LYS A 82 22.28 -7.00 15.99
CA LYS A 82 23.11 -7.83 16.87
C LYS A 82 22.42 -9.12 17.32
N PHE A 83 21.11 -9.19 17.16
CA PHE A 83 20.26 -10.29 17.60
C PHE A 83 19.51 -10.82 16.40
N ASN A 84 19.29 -12.12 16.35
CA ASN A 84 18.53 -12.78 15.27
C ASN A 84 17.02 -12.57 15.45
N VAL A 85 16.57 -11.30 15.47
CA VAL A 85 15.16 -10.91 15.58
C VAL A 85 14.60 -10.58 14.21
N THR A 86 13.57 -11.30 13.81
CA THR A 86 12.89 -11.16 12.52
C THR A 86 11.78 -10.10 12.59
N VAL A 87 11.19 -9.78 11.42
CA VAL A 87 9.98 -8.96 11.34
C VAL A 87 8.82 -9.69 12.01
N ASP A 88 8.69 -11.00 11.78
CA ASP A 88 7.63 -11.82 12.36
C ASP A 88 7.68 -11.84 13.89
N ASP A 89 8.88 -11.83 14.47
CA ASP A 89 9.05 -11.71 15.95
C ASP A 89 8.45 -10.42 16.50
N VAL A 90 8.55 -9.31 15.75
CA VAL A 90 7.97 -8.03 16.16
C VAL A 90 6.45 -8.06 16.09
N TYR A 91 5.89 -8.62 15.01
CA TYR A 91 4.45 -8.78 14.84
C TYR A 91 3.86 -9.70 15.91
N HIS A 92 4.43 -10.89 16.12
CA HIS A 92 3.97 -11.86 17.12
C HIS A 92 4.10 -11.32 18.56
N ASN A 93 5.17 -10.57 18.84
CA ASN A 93 5.32 -9.94 20.15
C ASN A 93 4.20 -8.92 20.42
N LEU A 94 3.89 -8.07 19.44
CA LEU A 94 2.79 -7.11 19.54
C LEU A 94 1.45 -7.82 19.73
N ASP A 95 1.15 -8.81 18.89
CA ASP A 95 -0.07 -9.62 18.92
C ASP A 95 -0.31 -10.23 20.32
N ASN A 96 0.71 -10.84 20.91
CA ASN A 96 0.65 -11.40 22.26
C ASN A 96 0.38 -10.35 23.35
N HIS A 97 0.98 -9.17 23.24
CA HIS A 97 0.75 -8.09 24.21
C HIS A 97 -0.66 -7.52 24.11
N VAL A 98 -1.16 -7.37 22.88
CA VAL A 98 -2.52 -6.89 22.65
C VAL A 98 -3.55 -7.91 23.14
N ALA A 99 -3.37 -9.20 22.89
CA ALA A 99 -4.23 -10.24 23.42
C ALA A 99 -4.40 -10.18 24.93
N LYS A 100 -3.27 -10.04 25.68
CA LYS A 100 -3.28 -9.89 27.14
C LYS A 100 -3.98 -8.60 27.57
N PHE A 101 -3.77 -7.50 26.84
CA PHE A 101 -4.41 -6.22 27.12
C PHE A 101 -5.92 -6.29 26.92
N VAL A 102 -6.37 -6.85 25.81
CA VAL A 102 -7.78 -7.03 25.46
C VAL A 102 -8.50 -7.85 26.52
N HIS A 103 -7.95 -8.99 26.93
CA HIS A 103 -8.52 -9.83 27.99
C HIS A 103 -8.73 -9.07 29.29
N ARG A 104 -7.71 -8.30 29.73
CA ARG A 104 -7.81 -7.51 30.98
C ARG A 104 -8.82 -6.37 30.92
N ARG A 105 -9.16 -5.89 29.73
CA ARG A 105 -10.04 -4.74 29.49
C ARG A 105 -11.32 -5.11 28.75
N LYS A 106 -11.68 -6.37 28.67
CA LYS A 106 -12.76 -6.92 27.85
C LYS A 106 -14.09 -6.18 28.01
N ASN A 107 -14.41 -5.69 29.20
CA ASN A 107 -15.67 -4.97 29.48
C ASN A 107 -15.71 -3.55 28.87
N GLN A 108 -14.57 -3.02 28.41
CA GLN A 108 -14.42 -1.69 27.82
C GLN A 108 -14.26 -1.72 26.31
N ILE A 109 -14.03 -2.93 25.72
CA ILE A 109 -13.66 -3.14 24.33
C ILE A 109 -14.83 -3.77 23.58
N ALA A 110 -15.25 -3.13 22.48
CA ALA A 110 -16.25 -3.65 21.55
C ALA A 110 -15.62 -4.53 20.46
N ALA A 111 -14.47 -4.10 19.97
CA ALA A 111 -13.77 -4.77 18.88
C ALA A 111 -12.26 -4.60 18.94
N VAL A 112 -11.57 -5.55 18.32
CA VAL A 112 -10.14 -5.46 17.99
C VAL A 112 -10.01 -5.28 16.48
N TYR A 113 -9.26 -4.27 16.04
CA TYR A 113 -8.91 -4.01 14.65
C TYR A 113 -7.43 -4.32 14.45
N ALA A 114 -7.14 -5.29 13.62
CA ALA A 114 -5.77 -5.75 13.38
C ALA A 114 -5.52 -6.05 11.90
N TYR A 115 -4.25 -6.01 11.53
CA TYR A 115 -3.77 -6.21 10.17
C TYR A 115 -3.17 -7.61 9.98
N ASP A 116 -3.05 -8.02 8.74
CA ASP A 116 -2.38 -9.27 8.30
C ASP A 116 -1.04 -9.49 9.05
N GLU A 117 -0.75 -10.73 9.37
CA GLU A 117 0.42 -11.23 10.13
C GLU A 117 0.41 -10.88 11.64
N GLY A 118 -0.44 -9.98 12.10
CA GLY A 118 -0.47 -9.49 13.48
C GLY A 118 -1.80 -9.68 14.21
N ALA A 119 -2.70 -10.53 13.75
CA ALA A 119 -4.07 -10.62 14.26
C ALA A 119 -4.38 -11.92 15.04
N TYR A 120 -3.62 -12.99 14.83
CA TYR A 120 -4.02 -14.35 15.23
C TYR A 120 -4.30 -14.51 16.74
N ILE A 121 -3.33 -14.19 17.60
CA ILE A 121 -3.45 -14.45 19.05
C ILE A 121 -4.48 -13.50 19.68
N GLN A 122 -4.47 -12.21 19.28
CA GLN A 122 -5.43 -11.23 19.78
C GLN A 122 -6.86 -11.56 19.33
N PHE A 123 -7.06 -12.07 18.12
CA PHE A 123 -8.37 -12.52 17.66
C PHE A 123 -8.85 -13.78 18.38
N LYS A 124 -7.97 -14.77 18.59
CA LYS A 124 -8.31 -15.95 19.42
C LYS A 124 -8.76 -15.53 20.83
N GLN A 125 -8.09 -14.56 21.43
CA GLN A 125 -8.46 -14.07 22.74
C GLN A 125 -9.76 -13.23 22.69
N ALA A 126 -9.91 -12.37 21.69
CA ALA A 126 -11.12 -11.57 21.48
C ALA A 126 -12.36 -12.44 21.33
N LYS A 127 -12.30 -13.52 20.53
CA LYS A 127 -13.38 -14.50 20.37
C LYS A 127 -13.78 -15.15 21.71
N LYS A 128 -12.80 -15.56 22.54
CA LYS A 128 -13.06 -16.13 23.87
C LYS A 128 -13.76 -15.14 24.80
N ASP A 129 -13.49 -13.84 24.65
CA ASP A 129 -14.05 -12.77 25.47
C ASP A 129 -15.33 -12.13 24.86
N GLY A 130 -15.84 -12.66 23.74
CA GLY A 130 -17.05 -12.16 23.06
C GLY A 130 -16.86 -10.79 22.40
N ILE A 131 -15.62 -10.45 22.00
CA ILE A 131 -15.22 -9.21 21.37
C ILE A 131 -15.11 -9.41 19.86
N MET A 132 -15.60 -8.46 19.05
CA MET A 132 -15.53 -8.54 17.58
C MET A 132 -14.09 -8.42 17.05
N CYS A 133 -13.83 -9.13 15.96
CA CYS A 133 -12.56 -9.14 15.27
C CYS A 133 -12.69 -8.49 13.90
N PHE A 134 -12.06 -7.34 13.70
CA PHE A 134 -12.00 -6.59 12.46
C PHE A 134 -10.63 -6.76 11.82
N PHE A 135 -10.58 -7.40 10.67
CA PHE A 135 -9.34 -7.72 9.95
C PHE A 135 -9.13 -6.77 8.78
N ASP A 136 -7.96 -6.15 8.68
CA ASP A 136 -7.56 -5.32 7.54
C ASP A 136 -6.48 -6.06 6.72
N LEU A 137 -6.77 -6.32 5.44
CA LEU A 137 -5.83 -6.91 4.51
C LEU A 137 -5.33 -5.84 3.52
N PRO A 138 -4.15 -5.24 3.76
CA PRO A 138 -3.61 -4.16 2.94
C PRO A 138 -2.96 -4.62 1.64
N ILE A 139 -2.81 -5.91 1.45
CA ILE A 139 -2.16 -6.59 0.30
C ILE A 139 -3.14 -7.64 -0.23
N ILE A 140 -2.96 -8.14 -1.43
CA ILE A 140 -3.78 -9.23 -1.97
C ILE A 140 -3.58 -10.52 -1.17
N HIS A 141 -4.57 -11.41 -1.22
CA HIS A 141 -4.51 -12.71 -0.54
C HIS A 141 -3.27 -13.50 -0.99
N TRP A 142 -2.60 -14.16 -0.05
CA TRP A 142 -1.30 -14.79 -0.30
C TRP A 142 -1.34 -15.91 -1.37
N ARG A 143 -2.46 -16.65 -1.51
CA ARG A 143 -2.59 -17.66 -2.58
C ARG A 143 -2.66 -17.02 -3.95
N THR A 144 -3.43 -15.94 -4.10
CA THR A 144 -3.45 -15.14 -5.32
C THR A 144 -2.05 -14.62 -5.65
N TYR A 145 -1.36 -14.10 -4.63
CA TYR A 145 0.00 -13.60 -4.75
C TYR A 145 0.93 -14.69 -5.29
N GLN A 146 0.95 -15.87 -4.65
CA GLN A 146 1.81 -16.98 -5.07
C GLN A 146 1.46 -17.47 -6.47
N ARG A 147 0.18 -17.67 -6.78
CA ARG A 147 -0.28 -18.11 -8.10
C ARG A 147 0.19 -17.15 -9.20
N LEU A 148 -0.04 -15.85 -9.03
CA LEU A 148 0.35 -14.85 -10.03
C LEU A 148 1.85 -14.76 -10.24
N LEU A 149 2.65 -14.93 -9.19
CA LEU A 149 4.11 -14.93 -9.31
C LEU A 149 4.64 -16.23 -9.93
N GLU A 150 4.02 -17.37 -9.69
CA GLU A 150 4.43 -18.64 -10.32
C GLU A 150 4.11 -18.64 -11.81
N ASP A 151 2.92 -18.11 -12.19
CA ASP A 151 2.57 -17.87 -13.59
C ASP A 151 3.61 -16.96 -14.26
N GLU A 152 4.04 -15.90 -13.57
CA GLU A 152 5.01 -14.93 -14.08
C GLU A 152 6.40 -15.55 -14.19
N ARG A 153 6.83 -16.36 -13.23
CA ARG A 153 8.11 -17.09 -13.27
C ARG A 153 8.20 -18.00 -14.47
N THR A 154 7.10 -18.63 -14.83
CA THR A 154 7.00 -19.54 -15.98
C THR A 154 7.04 -18.78 -17.30
N LYS A 155 6.37 -17.62 -17.37
CA LYS A 155 6.28 -16.81 -18.59
C LYS A 155 7.56 -16.03 -18.90
N ASN A 156 8.23 -15.52 -17.86
CA ASN A 156 9.41 -14.67 -17.97
C ASN A 156 10.56 -15.19 -17.09
N PRO A 157 11.13 -16.36 -17.39
CA PRO A 157 12.15 -17.01 -16.56
C PRO A 157 13.42 -16.16 -16.40
N GLU A 158 13.77 -15.32 -17.36
CA GLU A 158 14.92 -14.41 -17.31
C GLU A 158 14.72 -13.25 -16.30
N TRP A 159 13.47 -12.98 -15.91
CA TRP A 159 13.10 -12.00 -14.89
C TRP A 159 12.78 -12.63 -13.53
N ALA A 160 12.83 -13.97 -13.44
CA ALA A 160 12.41 -14.71 -12.23
C ALA A 160 13.15 -14.27 -10.96
N THR A 161 14.44 -13.94 -11.05
CA THR A 161 15.24 -13.47 -9.91
C THR A 161 14.82 -12.07 -9.42
N ALA A 162 14.12 -11.29 -10.24
CA ALA A 162 13.57 -9.98 -9.89
C ALA A 162 12.12 -10.02 -9.38
N LEU A 163 11.49 -11.20 -9.25
CA LEU A 163 10.13 -11.32 -8.71
C LEU A 163 10.03 -10.96 -7.22
N GLY A 164 11.14 -11.06 -6.49
CA GLY A 164 11.19 -10.78 -5.06
C GLY A 164 11.22 -12.03 -4.19
N THR A 165 11.36 -11.85 -2.89
CA THR A 165 11.65 -12.92 -1.91
C THR A 165 10.41 -13.60 -1.32
N THR A 166 9.22 -13.28 -1.76
CA THR A 166 7.96 -13.63 -1.09
C THR A 166 7.50 -15.10 -1.27
N PHE A 167 8.30 -15.93 -1.94
CA PHE A 167 8.06 -17.39 -1.98
C PHE A 167 8.56 -18.15 -0.74
N SER A 168 9.16 -17.44 0.23
CA SER A 168 9.85 -18.04 1.36
C SER A 168 9.04 -18.06 2.66
N ASP A 169 7.75 -17.67 2.63
CA ASP A 169 6.91 -17.79 3.82
C ASP A 169 6.76 -19.27 4.20
N SER A 170 7.02 -19.60 5.46
CA SER A 170 6.86 -20.98 5.94
C SER A 170 5.39 -21.41 5.93
N LYS A 171 5.18 -22.73 5.90
CA LYS A 171 3.82 -23.30 5.95
C LYS A 171 3.05 -22.78 7.17
N GLU A 172 3.70 -22.71 8.32
CA GLU A 172 3.12 -22.21 9.57
C GLU A 172 2.69 -20.74 9.46
N LYS A 173 3.47 -19.91 8.75
CA LYS A 173 3.12 -18.51 8.50
C LYS A 173 1.88 -18.40 7.61
N LEU A 174 1.80 -19.20 6.54
CA LEU A 174 0.66 -19.23 5.63
C LEU A 174 -0.62 -19.75 6.31
N GLU A 175 -0.52 -20.81 7.13
CA GLU A 175 -1.63 -21.32 7.94
C GLU A 175 -2.11 -20.28 8.96
N ARG A 176 -1.19 -19.51 9.53
CA ARG A 176 -1.52 -18.40 10.43
C ARG A 176 -2.30 -17.30 9.71
N LYS A 177 -1.91 -16.90 8.50
CA LYS A 177 -2.63 -15.91 7.67
C LYS A 177 -4.07 -16.37 7.39
N ASP A 178 -4.26 -17.62 7.04
CA ASP A 178 -5.61 -18.19 6.85
C ASP A 178 -6.43 -18.17 8.14
N ALA A 179 -5.82 -18.54 9.27
CA ALA A 179 -6.48 -18.54 10.56
C ALA A 179 -6.88 -17.11 11.02
N GLU A 180 -6.12 -16.09 10.67
CA GLU A 180 -6.48 -14.69 10.94
C GLU A 180 -7.75 -14.30 10.18
N LEU A 181 -7.85 -14.65 8.90
CA LEU A 181 -9.05 -14.42 8.08
C LEU A 181 -10.27 -15.21 8.61
N GLN A 182 -10.10 -16.48 9.00
CA GLN A 182 -11.18 -17.30 9.56
C GLN A 182 -11.72 -16.75 10.90
N LEU A 183 -10.87 -16.13 11.70
CA LEU A 183 -11.25 -15.53 12.98
C LEU A 183 -11.96 -14.19 12.84
N ALA A 184 -11.87 -13.53 11.68
CA ALA A 184 -12.49 -12.24 11.47
C ALA A 184 -14.03 -12.31 11.52
N ASP A 185 -14.67 -11.30 12.10
CA ASP A 185 -16.11 -11.06 11.99
C ASP A 185 -16.44 -10.14 10.82
N TYR A 186 -15.49 -9.26 10.45
CA TYR A 186 -15.54 -8.37 9.28
C TYR A 186 -14.14 -8.17 8.72
N ILE A 187 -14.06 -8.07 7.40
CA ILE A 187 -12.81 -7.88 6.66
C ILE A 187 -12.88 -6.52 5.95
N PHE A 188 -11.82 -5.73 6.08
CA PHE A 188 -11.64 -4.47 5.38
C PHE A 188 -10.47 -4.59 4.40
N VAL A 189 -10.66 -4.07 3.20
CA VAL A 189 -9.66 -4.04 2.12
C VAL A 189 -9.69 -2.69 1.43
N ALA A 190 -8.56 -2.30 0.82
CA ALA A 190 -8.45 -0.99 0.21
C ALA A 190 -8.82 -0.95 -1.29
N SER A 191 -8.92 -2.10 -1.97
CA SER A 191 -9.23 -2.15 -3.41
C SER A 191 -10.19 -3.28 -3.75
N SER A 192 -10.92 -3.11 -4.85
CA SER A 192 -11.77 -4.16 -5.42
C SER A 192 -10.98 -5.41 -5.78
N PHE A 193 -9.72 -5.25 -6.23
CA PHE A 193 -8.86 -6.39 -6.55
C PHE A 193 -8.43 -7.18 -5.31
N THR A 194 -8.14 -6.51 -4.19
CA THR A 194 -7.85 -7.22 -2.92
C THR A 194 -9.08 -8.00 -2.44
N LYS A 195 -10.29 -7.43 -2.55
CA LYS A 195 -11.54 -8.16 -2.27
C LYS A 195 -11.64 -9.41 -3.15
N LYS A 196 -11.50 -9.24 -4.46
CA LYS A 196 -11.56 -10.34 -5.44
C LYS A 196 -10.57 -11.45 -5.11
N SER A 197 -9.34 -11.11 -4.67
CA SER A 197 -8.32 -12.08 -4.31
C SER A 197 -8.71 -12.98 -3.13
N ILE A 198 -9.49 -12.46 -2.18
CA ILE A 198 -10.03 -13.27 -1.08
C ILE A 198 -11.18 -14.16 -1.61
N GLU A 199 -12.12 -13.60 -2.35
CA GLU A 199 -13.29 -14.30 -2.85
C GLU A 199 -12.93 -15.45 -3.80
N GLU A 200 -11.84 -15.33 -4.57
CA GLU A 200 -11.41 -16.36 -5.54
C GLU A 200 -10.50 -17.43 -4.93
N ASP A 201 -9.56 -17.05 -4.06
CA ASP A 201 -8.46 -17.94 -3.67
C ASP A 201 -8.46 -18.31 -2.18
N PHE A 202 -9.32 -17.71 -1.33
CA PHE A 202 -9.47 -18.15 0.05
C PHE A 202 -10.41 -19.37 0.11
N PRO A 203 -9.92 -20.55 0.55
CA PRO A 203 -10.66 -21.82 0.37
C PRO A 203 -11.77 -22.05 1.38
N TYR A 204 -11.97 -21.14 2.32
CA TYR A 204 -12.94 -21.25 3.40
C TYR A 204 -14.02 -20.17 3.30
N ASN A 205 -15.11 -20.34 4.03
CA ASN A 205 -16.07 -19.25 4.20
C ASN A 205 -15.40 -18.07 4.90
N HIS A 206 -15.61 -16.89 4.37
CA HIS A 206 -15.07 -15.66 4.94
C HIS A 206 -16.18 -14.74 5.47
N ALA A 207 -15.81 -13.89 6.41
CA ALA A 207 -16.65 -12.83 6.91
C ALA A 207 -17.00 -11.80 5.80
N PRO A 208 -18.03 -10.95 5.99
CA PRO A 208 -18.34 -9.87 5.06
C PRO A 208 -17.12 -8.99 4.80
N ILE A 209 -16.89 -8.65 3.51
CA ILE A 209 -15.77 -7.83 3.05
C ILE A 209 -16.27 -6.44 2.66
N SER A 210 -15.69 -5.41 3.26
CA SER A 210 -15.93 -4.01 2.90
C SER A 210 -14.72 -3.43 2.17
N VAL A 211 -14.93 -2.89 0.97
CA VAL A 211 -13.90 -2.14 0.24
C VAL A 211 -13.96 -0.68 0.69
N ILE A 212 -12.91 -0.21 1.34
CA ILE A 212 -12.76 1.19 1.78
C ILE A 212 -11.41 1.70 1.25
N PRO A 213 -11.41 2.30 0.05
CA PRO A 213 -10.18 2.74 -0.58
C PRO A 213 -9.47 3.83 0.22
N TYR A 214 -8.13 3.83 0.18
CA TYR A 214 -7.33 4.87 0.81
C TYR A 214 -7.57 6.25 0.17
N GLY A 215 -7.11 7.29 0.86
CA GLY A 215 -7.21 8.67 0.39
C GLY A 215 -6.09 9.03 -0.59
N PHE A 216 -6.34 10.09 -1.33
CA PHE A 216 -5.34 10.75 -2.16
C PHE A 216 -4.55 11.77 -1.34
N PRO A 217 -3.27 12.02 -1.66
CA PRO A 217 -2.54 13.17 -1.15
C PRO A 217 -3.21 14.50 -1.51
N LYS A 218 -2.75 15.57 -0.88
CA LYS A 218 -3.23 16.91 -1.19
C LYS A 218 -3.01 17.23 -2.67
N VAL A 219 -4.10 17.64 -3.34
CA VAL A 219 -4.07 17.99 -4.76
C VAL A 219 -3.29 19.28 -5.01
N TYR A 220 -2.47 19.27 -6.03
CA TYR A 220 -1.71 20.45 -6.47
C TYR A 220 -2.43 21.14 -7.63
N HIS A 221 -3.33 22.06 -7.30
CA HIS A 221 -4.19 22.75 -8.28
C HIS A 221 -3.45 23.69 -9.26
N ASN A 222 -2.26 24.15 -8.89
CA ASN A 222 -1.48 25.10 -9.68
C ASN A 222 -0.53 24.42 -10.67
N ARG A 223 -0.85 23.18 -11.11
CA ARG A 223 -0.02 22.50 -12.09
C ARG A 223 -0.10 23.21 -13.46
N GLU A 224 1.05 23.57 -13.99
CA GLU A 224 1.23 24.00 -15.37
C GLU A 224 1.59 22.79 -16.24
N TYR A 225 0.99 22.72 -17.43
CA TYR A 225 1.26 21.65 -18.39
C TYR A 225 2.08 22.18 -19.54
N THR A 226 3.28 21.61 -19.72
CA THR A 226 4.12 21.93 -20.88
C THR A 226 3.48 21.40 -22.16
N PRO A 227 3.39 22.18 -23.24
CA PRO A 227 2.92 21.71 -24.54
C PRO A 227 3.69 20.44 -24.97
N THR A 228 2.97 19.52 -25.55
CA THR A 228 3.51 18.19 -25.94
C THR A 228 3.93 18.11 -27.39
N ASP A 229 3.56 19.11 -28.21
CA ASP A 229 3.87 19.13 -29.64
C ASP A 229 5.36 19.34 -29.88
N GLY A 230 5.92 18.59 -30.83
CA GLY A 230 7.32 18.72 -31.24
C GLY A 230 8.37 18.20 -30.24
N ARG A 231 7.97 17.55 -29.14
CA ARG A 231 8.90 16.97 -28.18
C ARG A 231 8.54 15.52 -27.83
N ARG A 232 9.48 14.78 -27.27
CA ARG A 232 9.22 13.48 -26.66
C ARG A 232 8.32 13.64 -25.41
N LEU A 233 7.43 12.68 -25.20
CA LEU A 233 6.63 12.60 -23.99
C LEU A 233 7.48 12.07 -22.82
N LYS A 234 7.36 12.70 -21.65
CA LYS A 234 8.05 12.28 -20.44
C LYS A 234 7.22 11.26 -19.68
N PHE A 235 7.66 10.03 -19.65
CA PHE A 235 7.05 8.95 -18.87
C PHE A 235 7.83 8.73 -17.59
N LEU A 236 7.10 8.50 -16.49
CA LEU A 236 7.65 8.22 -15.17
C LEU A 236 7.21 6.85 -14.69
N PHE A 237 8.14 6.07 -14.18
CA PHE A 237 7.85 4.92 -13.33
C PHE A 237 8.36 5.20 -11.91
N VAL A 238 7.53 4.92 -10.88
CA VAL A 238 7.93 5.04 -9.48
C VAL A 238 7.58 3.76 -8.73
N GLY A 239 8.59 3.13 -8.15
CA GLY A 239 8.40 1.92 -7.35
C GLY A 239 9.67 1.11 -7.23
N ARG A 240 9.66 0.07 -6.38
CA ARG A 240 10.78 -0.88 -6.35
C ARG A 240 10.90 -1.55 -7.72
N LEU A 241 12.12 -1.63 -8.26
CA LEU A 241 12.35 -2.25 -9.55
C LEU A 241 12.33 -3.78 -9.43
N THR A 242 11.12 -4.34 -9.42
CA THR A 242 10.85 -5.78 -9.37
C THR A 242 9.92 -6.19 -10.51
N GLN A 243 10.02 -7.44 -10.96
CA GLN A 243 9.15 -7.97 -12.02
C GLN A 243 7.67 -7.98 -11.60
N ALA A 244 7.35 -8.07 -10.31
CA ALA A 244 5.98 -7.91 -9.83
C ALA A 244 5.35 -6.56 -10.23
N LYS A 245 6.16 -5.55 -10.59
CA LYS A 245 5.71 -4.26 -11.13
C LYS A 245 5.56 -4.25 -12.66
N GLY A 246 5.70 -5.41 -13.32
CA GLY A 246 5.49 -5.56 -14.76
C GLY A 246 6.59 -4.94 -15.62
N LEU A 247 7.84 -4.91 -15.12
CA LEU A 247 8.94 -4.21 -15.79
C LEU A 247 9.27 -4.79 -17.15
N SER A 248 9.31 -6.12 -17.30
CA SER A 248 9.55 -6.75 -18.61
C SER A 248 8.55 -6.29 -19.65
N TYR A 249 7.28 -6.34 -19.29
CA TYR A 249 6.17 -5.91 -20.17
C TYR A 249 6.24 -4.42 -20.53
N MET A 250 6.66 -3.59 -19.57
CA MET A 250 6.86 -2.16 -19.81
C MET A 250 8.00 -1.90 -20.79
N PHE A 251 9.15 -2.54 -20.59
CA PHE A 251 10.29 -2.34 -21.47
C PHE A 251 10.01 -2.89 -22.87
N ASP A 252 9.35 -4.04 -22.99
CA ASP A 252 8.95 -4.59 -24.28
C ASP A 252 7.96 -3.68 -25.01
N ALA A 253 6.97 -3.14 -24.29
CA ALA A 253 5.98 -2.24 -24.86
C ALA A 253 6.58 -0.92 -25.32
N LEU A 254 7.61 -0.42 -24.66
CA LEU A 254 8.30 0.83 -25.01
C LEU A 254 9.33 0.68 -26.14
N ASN A 255 9.69 -0.53 -26.49
CA ASN A 255 10.67 -0.80 -27.54
C ASN A 255 10.16 -0.25 -28.90
N GLY A 256 10.96 0.58 -29.57
CA GLY A 256 10.59 1.26 -30.81
C GLY A 256 9.90 2.64 -30.62
N PHE A 257 9.73 3.10 -29.38
CA PHE A 257 9.22 4.46 -29.07
C PHE A 257 10.31 5.40 -28.55
N GLU A 258 11.59 5.09 -28.76
CA GLU A 258 12.74 5.86 -28.24
C GLU A 258 12.77 7.32 -28.76
N ASN A 259 12.19 7.58 -29.94
CA ASN A 259 12.07 8.92 -30.51
C ASN A 259 10.82 9.68 -30.03
N GLU A 260 9.86 8.98 -29.38
CA GLU A 260 8.59 9.56 -28.94
C GLU A 260 8.50 9.70 -27.42
N ILE A 261 9.26 8.91 -26.66
CA ILE A 261 9.16 8.81 -25.20
C ILE A 261 10.54 8.91 -24.54
N ASP A 262 10.60 9.71 -23.48
CA ASP A 262 11.66 9.71 -22.48
C ASP A 262 11.15 9.03 -21.21
N LEU A 263 11.66 7.85 -20.86
CA LEU A 263 11.31 7.16 -19.63
C LEU A 263 12.33 7.46 -18.52
N THR A 264 11.81 7.88 -17.36
CA THR A 264 12.57 7.97 -16.11
C THR A 264 12.04 6.96 -15.10
N LEU A 265 12.94 6.22 -14.46
CA LEU A 265 12.65 5.24 -13.42
C LEU A 265 13.09 5.79 -12.06
N VAL A 266 12.20 5.77 -11.06
CA VAL A 266 12.53 6.13 -9.67
C VAL A 266 12.27 4.95 -8.77
N GLY A 267 13.33 4.45 -8.11
CA GLY A 267 13.19 3.38 -7.14
C GLY A 267 14.44 2.52 -6.95
N ASN A 268 14.38 1.70 -5.91
CA ASN A 268 15.49 0.81 -5.55
C ASN A 268 15.67 -0.29 -6.60
N ASP A 269 16.89 -0.46 -7.05
CA ASP A 269 17.34 -1.40 -8.09
C ASP A 269 18.12 -2.60 -7.55
N SER A 270 17.97 -2.92 -6.27
CA SER A 270 18.75 -3.99 -5.62
C SER A 270 18.71 -5.34 -6.37
N TYR A 271 17.64 -5.60 -7.12
CA TYR A 271 17.50 -6.80 -7.94
C TYR A 271 18.34 -6.77 -9.23
N ALA A 272 18.80 -5.62 -9.68
CA ALA A 272 19.70 -5.54 -10.85
C ALA A 272 21.04 -6.26 -10.64
N THR A 273 21.45 -6.50 -9.39
CA THR A 273 22.64 -7.26 -9.05
C THR A 273 22.49 -8.76 -9.33
N ILE A 274 21.27 -9.28 -9.35
CA ILE A 274 20.96 -10.71 -9.50
C ILE A 274 20.06 -11.03 -10.70
N CYS A 275 19.57 -10.01 -11.41
CA CYS A 275 18.75 -10.14 -12.62
C CYS A 275 19.44 -9.44 -13.80
N PRO A 276 20.12 -10.19 -14.68
CA PRO A 276 20.80 -9.62 -15.85
C PRO A 276 19.86 -8.85 -16.78
N ALA A 277 18.65 -9.34 -17.02
CA ALA A 277 17.65 -8.68 -17.85
C ALA A 277 17.29 -7.28 -17.33
N LEU A 278 17.06 -7.14 -16.02
CA LEU A 278 16.82 -5.83 -15.40
C LEU A 278 18.05 -4.92 -15.53
N LYS A 279 19.24 -5.45 -15.27
CA LYS A 279 20.50 -4.69 -15.38
C LYS A 279 20.72 -4.13 -16.79
N GLU A 280 20.47 -4.91 -17.83
CA GLU A 280 20.58 -4.46 -19.22
C GLU A 280 19.52 -3.41 -19.57
N ALA A 281 18.28 -3.63 -19.15
CA ALA A 281 17.20 -2.67 -19.38
C ALA A 281 17.50 -1.30 -18.75
N LEU A 282 18.07 -1.27 -17.54
CA LEU A 282 18.41 -0.02 -16.85
C LEU A 282 19.48 0.82 -17.55
N LYS A 283 20.30 0.23 -18.43
CA LYS A 283 21.29 0.99 -19.21
C LYS A 283 20.66 1.92 -20.25
N LYS A 284 19.42 1.65 -20.66
CA LYS A 284 18.72 2.39 -21.72
C LYS A 284 17.96 3.61 -21.20
N TYR A 285 17.69 3.69 -19.89
CA TYR A 285 16.77 4.67 -19.32
C TYR A 285 17.41 5.46 -18.18
N HIS A 286 16.91 6.66 -17.92
CA HIS A 286 17.33 7.44 -16.77
C HIS A 286 16.80 6.80 -15.48
N HIS A 287 17.70 6.51 -14.53
CA HIS A 287 17.36 5.86 -13.28
C HIS A 287 17.82 6.68 -12.07
N ILE A 288 16.89 6.90 -11.12
CA ILE A 288 17.11 7.57 -9.84
C ILE A 288 16.81 6.55 -8.73
N PRO A 289 17.83 6.06 -7.98
CA PRO A 289 17.64 4.99 -7.00
C PRO A 289 16.71 5.34 -5.84
N TYR A 290 16.66 6.63 -5.47
CA TYR A 290 15.86 7.08 -4.34
C TYR A 290 15.52 8.57 -4.42
N LEU A 291 14.26 8.89 -4.13
CA LEU A 291 13.78 10.23 -3.79
C LEU A 291 12.95 10.16 -2.50
N SER A 292 12.93 11.23 -1.71
CA SER A 292 11.98 11.33 -0.59
C SER A 292 10.55 11.47 -1.12
N HIS A 293 9.56 11.05 -0.31
CA HIS A 293 8.15 11.08 -0.72
C HIS A 293 7.70 12.48 -1.20
N ASP A 294 8.07 13.55 -0.47
CA ASP A 294 7.71 14.91 -0.86
C ASP A 294 8.33 15.29 -2.22
N LYS A 295 9.60 14.90 -2.46
CA LYS A 295 10.27 15.11 -3.74
C LYS A 295 9.66 14.28 -4.87
N ILE A 296 9.17 13.08 -4.59
CA ILE A 296 8.45 12.27 -5.58
C ILE A 296 7.18 12.99 -6.03
N LEU A 297 6.38 13.54 -5.10
CA LEU A 297 5.18 14.30 -5.45
C LEU A 297 5.49 15.53 -6.31
N GLU A 298 6.56 16.27 -5.99
CA GLU A 298 7.03 17.40 -6.81
C GLU A 298 7.48 16.92 -8.18
N PHE A 299 8.27 15.87 -8.23
CA PHE A 299 8.85 15.33 -9.46
C PHE A 299 7.78 14.78 -10.42
N MET A 300 6.70 14.17 -9.91
CA MET A 300 5.56 13.74 -10.73
C MET A 300 4.99 14.85 -11.61
N ARG A 301 5.07 16.13 -11.18
CA ARG A 301 4.54 17.28 -11.94
C ARG A 301 5.33 17.59 -13.21
N GLU A 302 6.53 17.06 -13.35
CA GLU A 302 7.41 17.28 -14.50
C GLU A 302 7.14 16.29 -15.66
N PHE A 303 6.27 15.28 -15.43
CA PHE A 303 6.01 14.19 -16.35
C PHE A 303 4.61 14.25 -16.95
N ASP A 304 4.49 13.72 -18.16
CA ASP A 304 3.25 13.68 -18.91
C ASP A 304 2.36 12.50 -18.51
N VAL A 305 2.98 11.35 -18.16
CA VAL A 305 2.29 10.11 -17.80
C VAL A 305 3.08 9.36 -16.74
N LEU A 306 2.41 8.85 -15.70
CA LEU A 306 2.95 7.77 -14.88
C LEU A 306 2.58 6.44 -15.54
N ILE A 307 3.59 5.61 -15.88
CA ILE A 307 3.41 4.23 -16.35
C ILE A 307 3.68 3.28 -15.20
N PHE A 308 2.64 2.52 -14.79
CA PHE A 308 2.72 1.62 -13.63
C PHE A 308 1.99 0.31 -13.94
N PRO A 309 2.56 -0.56 -14.81
CA PRO A 309 1.90 -1.78 -15.29
C PRO A 309 2.07 -2.94 -14.30
N SER A 310 1.89 -2.69 -13.00
CA SER A 310 2.05 -3.68 -11.95
C SER A 310 1.20 -4.91 -12.23
N LEU A 311 1.76 -6.10 -12.01
CA LEU A 311 1.03 -7.37 -12.18
C LEU A 311 -0.10 -7.49 -11.16
N PHE A 312 0.08 -6.89 -10.00
CA PHE A 312 -0.93 -6.74 -8.95
C PHE A 312 -0.45 -5.78 -7.86
N GLU A 313 -1.40 -5.19 -7.14
CA GLU A 313 -1.20 -4.39 -5.93
C GLU A 313 -2.29 -4.69 -4.91
N GLY A 314 -1.98 -4.52 -3.62
CA GLY A 314 -3.05 -4.38 -2.62
C GLY A 314 -3.82 -3.08 -2.82
N PHE A 315 -3.10 -1.99 -3.17
CA PHE A 315 -3.69 -0.71 -3.52
C PHE A 315 -2.91 -0.03 -4.66
N GLY A 316 -1.64 0.34 -4.44
CA GLY A 316 -0.82 1.09 -5.39
C GLY A 316 -0.89 2.59 -5.14
N LEU A 317 -0.42 3.05 -3.97
CA LEU A 317 -0.45 4.47 -3.56
C LEU A 317 0.13 5.42 -4.61
N VAL A 318 1.13 4.99 -5.36
CA VAL A 318 1.76 5.81 -6.41
C VAL A 318 0.77 6.28 -7.48
N ILE A 319 -0.30 5.52 -7.73
CA ILE A 319 -1.39 5.88 -8.64
C ILE A 319 -2.13 7.11 -8.11
N THR A 320 -2.55 7.05 -6.84
CA THR A 320 -3.24 8.18 -6.19
C THR A 320 -2.33 9.39 -6.01
N GLU A 321 -1.04 9.16 -5.77
CA GLU A 321 -0.01 10.20 -5.71
C GLU A 321 0.09 10.95 -7.06
N ALA A 322 0.28 10.25 -8.17
CA ALA A 322 0.39 10.84 -9.48
C ALA A 322 -0.88 11.60 -9.89
N MET A 323 -2.05 10.99 -9.71
CA MET A 323 -3.33 11.64 -10.01
C MET A 323 -3.53 12.93 -9.20
N SER A 324 -3.13 12.95 -7.92
CA SER A 324 -3.20 14.16 -7.07
C SER A 324 -2.29 15.30 -7.55
N GLN A 325 -1.21 14.96 -8.26
CA GLN A 325 -0.27 15.92 -8.85
C GLN A 325 -0.63 16.27 -10.30
N GLY A 326 -1.75 15.75 -10.82
CA GLY A 326 -2.21 15.98 -12.18
C GLY A 326 -1.45 15.19 -13.24
N THR A 327 -0.70 14.17 -12.87
CA THR A 327 -0.05 13.26 -13.81
C THR A 327 -0.98 12.09 -14.05
N PRO A 328 -1.57 11.95 -15.25
CA PRO A 328 -2.44 10.84 -15.56
C PRO A 328 -1.65 9.53 -15.53
N VAL A 329 -2.34 8.45 -15.20
CA VAL A 329 -1.72 7.15 -14.94
C VAL A 329 -2.15 6.13 -15.97
N LEU A 330 -1.17 5.39 -16.51
CA LEU A 330 -1.37 4.15 -17.27
C LEU A 330 -1.03 2.98 -16.34
N THR A 331 -2.02 2.17 -15.97
CA THR A 331 -1.85 1.06 -15.03
C THR A 331 -2.72 -0.14 -15.40
N THR A 332 -2.72 -1.17 -14.56
CA THR A 332 -3.49 -2.40 -14.81
C THR A 332 -4.78 -2.45 -13.97
N ASN A 333 -5.70 -3.33 -14.36
CA ASN A 333 -6.94 -3.60 -13.64
C ASN A 333 -6.74 -4.38 -12.32
N ARG A 334 -5.50 -4.76 -11.98
CA ARG A 334 -5.13 -5.41 -10.71
C ARG A 334 -4.49 -4.44 -9.69
N THR A 335 -4.90 -3.17 -9.77
CA THR A 335 -4.48 -2.09 -8.87
C THR A 335 -5.70 -1.28 -8.45
N CYS A 336 -5.55 -0.31 -7.54
CA CYS A 336 -6.61 0.65 -7.25
C CYS A 336 -7.01 1.52 -8.47
N GLY A 337 -6.24 1.48 -9.54
CA GLY A 337 -6.61 2.12 -10.80
C GLY A 337 -7.98 1.68 -11.27
N ASN A 338 -8.32 0.42 -11.11
CA ASN A 338 -9.65 -0.11 -11.47
C ASN A 338 -10.80 0.53 -10.67
N ASP A 339 -10.52 1.07 -9.49
CA ASP A 339 -11.54 1.70 -8.63
C ASP A 339 -11.69 3.21 -8.91
N PHE A 340 -10.68 3.86 -9.56
CA PHE A 340 -10.64 5.32 -9.72
C PHE A 340 -10.47 5.80 -11.16
N ILE A 341 -9.89 4.99 -12.03
CA ILE A 341 -9.59 5.39 -13.40
C ILE A 341 -10.73 4.97 -14.33
N LYS A 342 -11.24 5.95 -15.07
CA LYS A 342 -12.09 5.75 -16.24
C LYS A 342 -11.20 5.85 -17.47
N ASP A 343 -11.07 4.73 -18.18
CA ASP A 343 -10.15 4.58 -19.31
C ASP A 343 -10.32 5.69 -20.36
N GLY A 344 -9.24 6.37 -20.69
CA GLY A 344 -9.21 7.49 -21.64
C GLY A 344 -9.80 8.81 -21.14
N GLU A 345 -10.34 8.88 -19.90
CA GLU A 345 -10.90 10.11 -19.33
C GLU A 345 -9.97 10.79 -18.32
N ASN A 346 -9.49 10.05 -17.31
CA ASN A 346 -8.63 10.54 -16.22
C ASN A 346 -7.38 9.70 -16.02
N GLY A 347 -7.11 8.77 -16.95
CA GLY A 347 -6.00 7.83 -16.97
C GLY A 347 -6.33 6.68 -17.90
N TRP A 348 -5.56 5.60 -17.85
CA TRP A 348 -5.73 4.42 -18.70
C TRP A 348 -5.56 3.13 -17.94
N ILE A 349 -6.34 2.11 -18.34
CA ILE A 349 -6.28 0.77 -17.79
C ILE A 349 -5.95 -0.21 -18.91
N VAL A 350 -5.06 -1.16 -18.62
CA VAL A 350 -4.72 -2.30 -19.47
C VAL A 350 -4.79 -3.61 -18.68
N ASP A 351 -4.87 -4.72 -19.39
CA ASP A 351 -4.71 -6.02 -18.76
C ASP A 351 -3.25 -6.23 -18.32
N PRO A 352 -3.01 -6.83 -17.14
CA PRO A 352 -1.67 -7.09 -16.65
C PRO A 352 -0.98 -8.19 -17.47
N ALA A 353 0.36 -8.18 -17.45
CA ALA A 353 1.18 -9.17 -18.14
C ALA A 353 0.91 -9.26 -19.68
N ASN A 354 0.66 -8.12 -20.31
CA ASN A 354 0.36 -8.01 -21.73
C ASN A 354 1.10 -6.80 -22.35
N SER A 355 2.28 -7.07 -22.94
CA SER A 355 3.11 -6.04 -23.60
C SER A 355 2.43 -5.43 -24.82
N GLU A 356 1.64 -6.21 -25.57
CA GLU A 356 0.96 -5.74 -26.78
C GLU A 356 -0.14 -4.75 -26.42
N ALA A 357 -1.03 -5.12 -25.49
CA ALA A 357 -2.07 -4.20 -25.00
C ALA A 357 -1.48 -2.89 -24.40
N LEU A 358 -0.34 -3.01 -23.70
CA LEU A 358 0.35 -1.86 -23.15
C LEU A 358 0.95 -0.99 -24.27
N ARG A 359 1.56 -1.60 -25.29
CA ARG A 359 2.09 -0.92 -26.48
C ARG A 359 1.00 -0.17 -27.25
N ASP A 360 -0.14 -0.81 -27.49
CA ASP A 360 -1.27 -0.20 -28.18
C ASP A 360 -1.81 1.01 -27.42
N LYS A 361 -1.90 0.90 -26.09
CA LYS A 361 -2.31 2.01 -25.22
C LYS A 361 -1.29 3.15 -25.24
N ILE A 362 0.00 2.86 -25.22
CA ILE A 362 1.08 3.85 -25.35
C ILE A 362 0.98 4.57 -26.72
N ASN A 363 0.81 3.83 -27.79
CA ASN A 363 0.62 4.41 -29.13
C ASN A 363 -0.61 5.34 -29.19
N ASN A 364 -1.72 4.92 -28.60
CA ASN A 364 -2.91 5.76 -28.50
C ASN A 364 -2.64 7.06 -27.71
N ILE A 365 -1.89 6.99 -26.62
CA ILE A 365 -1.48 8.16 -25.82
C ILE A 365 -0.64 9.11 -26.67
N ILE A 366 0.33 8.61 -27.43
CA ILE A 366 1.19 9.41 -28.31
C ILE A 366 0.37 10.13 -29.36
N GLN A 367 -0.55 9.43 -30.04
CA GLN A 367 -1.42 9.99 -31.07
C GLN A 367 -2.39 11.06 -30.53
N ASN A 368 -2.80 10.93 -29.27
CA ASN A 368 -3.74 11.84 -28.60
C ASN A 368 -3.04 12.74 -27.55
N ARG A 369 -1.74 13.05 -27.74
CA ARG A 369 -0.92 13.79 -26.77
C ARG A 369 -1.46 15.16 -26.38
N SER A 370 -2.16 15.83 -27.26
CA SER A 370 -2.81 17.13 -26.99
C SER A 370 -3.87 17.06 -25.87
N ARG A 371 -4.40 15.86 -25.56
CA ARG A 371 -5.41 15.66 -24.51
C ARG A 371 -4.79 15.47 -23.11
N LEU A 372 -3.48 15.29 -23.00
CA LEU A 372 -2.81 14.94 -21.72
C LEU A 372 -3.09 15.92 -20.60
N SER A 373 -3.06 17.23 -20.90
CA SER A 373 -3.38 18.26 -19.89
C SER A 373 -4.82 18.15 -19.38
N SER A 374 -5.78 17.87 -20.27
CA SER A 374 -7.18 17.69 -19.93
C SER A 374 -7.39 16.43 -19.07
N ILE A 375 -6.75 15.32 -19.43
CA ILE A 375 -6.81 14.05 -18.68
C ILE A 375 -6.17 14.21 -17.29
N GLY A 376 -5.03 14.91 -17.20
CA GLY A 376 -4.39 15.22 -15.92
C GLY A 376 -5.26 16.07 -14.99
N LYS A 377 -5.97 17.06 -15.54
CA LYS A 377 -6.94 17.87 -14.76
C LYS A 377 -8.07 17.00 -14.22
N LYS A 378 -8.62 16.09 -15.03
CA LYS A 378 -9.66 15.14 -14.59
C LYS A 378 -9.15 14.14 -13.55
N ALA A 379 -7.85 13.76 -13.62
CA ALA A 379 -7.20 12.97 -12.57
C ALA A 379 -7.18 13.73 -11.24
N MET A 380 -6.81 15.03 -11.24
CA MET A 380 -6.88 15.88 -10.05
C MET A 380 -8.30 16.06 -9.52
N ASP A 381 -9.30 16.20 -10.40
CA ASP A 381 -10.72 16.29 -10.00
C ASP A 381 -11.17 15.02 -9.28
N THR A 382 -10.71 13.86 -9.73
CA THR A 382 -10.96 12.58 -9.05
C THR A 382 -10.28 12.56 -7.67
N ALA A 383 -9.02 12.96 -7.62
CA ALA A 383 -8.23 13.00 -6.38
C ALA A 383 -8.83 13.95 -5.33
N SER A 384 -9.34 15.12 -5.76
CA SER A 384 -9.93 16.14 -4.87
C SER A 384 -11.16 15.65 -4.11
N LYS A 385 -11.89 14.69 -4.68
CA LYS A 385 -13.11 14.11 -4.10
C LYS A 385 -12.83 13.07 -3.01
N ARG A 386 -11.59 12.59 -2.90
CA ARG A 386 -11.25 11.55 -1.94
C ARG A 386 -9.95 11.84 -1.17
N PRO A 387 -9.90 12.89 -0.34
CA PRO A 387 -8.77 13.12 0.56
C PRO A 387 -8.67 12.00 1.61
N TRP A 388 -7.54 11.89 2.30
CA TRP A 388 -7.36 10.92 3.40
C TRP A 388 -8.44 11.01 4.48
N SER A 389 -8.99 12.21 4.73
CA SER A 389 -10.10 12.38 5.67
C SER A 389 -11.38 11.65 5.26
N MET A 390 -11.58 11.36 3.97
CA MET A 390 -12.70 10.53 3.51
C MET A 390 -12.50 9.07 3.91
N TYR A 391 -11.29 8.51 3.73
CA TYR A 391 -10.95 7.17 4.22
C TYR A 391 -11.15 7.06 5.74
N GLU A 392 -10.63 8.03 6.50
CA GLU A 392 -10.79 8.10 7.95
C GLU A 392 -12.28 8.07 8.37
N TYR A 393 -13.10 8.85 7.69
CA TYR A 393 -14.54 8.93 7.96
C TYR A 393 -15.26 7.63 7.57
N GLU A 394 -15.05 7.13 6.36
CA GLU A 394 -15.74 5.93 5.86
C GLU A 394 -15.43 4.70 6.72
N LEU A 395 -14.14 4.47 7.02
CA LEU A 395 -13.72 3.34 7.85
C LEU A 395 -14.30 3.42 9.25
N SER A 396 -14.16 4.58 9.92
CA SER A 396 -14.66 4.76 11.28
C SER A 396 -16.18 4.67 11.36
N ASN A 397 -16.89 5.20 10.36
CA ASN A 397 -18.35 5.14 10.29
C ASN A 397 -18.87 3.72 10.02
N ALA A 398 -18.20 2.96 9.12
CA ALA A 398 -18.53 1.56 8.88
C ALA A 398 -18.39 0.74 10.17
N ILE A 399 -17.27 0.87 10.87
CA ILE A 399 -17.02 0.19 12.14
C ILE A 399 -18.03 0.59 13.21
N LYS A 400 -18.34 1.89 13.33
CA LYS A 400 -19.31 2.38 14.30
C LYS A 400 -20.70 1.76 14.08
N LYS A 401 -21.18 1.75 12.84
CA LYS A 401 -22.45 1.11 12.47
C LYS A 401 -22.48 -0.39 12.81
N ILE A 402 -21.39 -1.10 12.57
CA ILE A 402 -21.31 -2.54 12.89
C ILE A 402 -21.41 -2.76 14.41
N ILE A 403 -20.71 -1.93 15.21
CA ILE A 403 -20.74 -2.04 16.68
C ILE A 403 -22.09 -1.66 17.25
N GLU A 404 -22.78 -0.68 16.69
CA GLU A 404 -24.09 -0.21 17.15
C GLU A 404 -25.23 -1.17 16.83
N ASN A 405 -25.09 -1.98 15.78
CA ASN A 405 -26.10 -2.96 15.34
C ASN A 405 -25.99 -4.33 16.06
N LYS A 406 -25.04 -4.50 16.99
CA LYS A 406 -24.83 -5.71 17.80
C LYS A 406 -25.21 -5.49 19.26
#